data_07e5b000bc424ef225600c130bf25e0f
#
_entry.id   07e5b000bc424ef225600c130bf25e0f
#
_cell.length_a   1.000
_cell.length_b   1.000
_cell.length_c   1.000
_cell.angle_alpha   90.00
_cell.angle_beta   90.00
_cell.angle_gamma   90.00
#
_symmetry.space_group_name_H-M   'P 1'
#
loop_
_entity.id
_entity.type
_entity.pdbx_description
1 polymer ?
#
loop_
_entity_poly.entity_id
_entity_poly.type
_entity_poly.pdbx_seq_one_letter_code
_entity_poly.pdbx_strand_id
1 'polypeptide(L)'
;MSNKRSPKFQESLPASPAAARSLQTRRRSNRSQWILWLVAAAIVVGGVIIFSGSGQPAAVPLSADRLSVDPSIGPASAPVTLIEYGDLGCTTCRRWHLSGIRDQILKQFDGQVRYVWRDFPIITPQSPKAAEAGQCAFDQGKFFEYQDAVYRDFGKLSNDDLKNFAAQVGLDAARFDQCLDSGQYAAKVQHDWDEAKRLPVQATPAWVVNGQYLYNASPDKLTVAIQQALGR
;
A
#
# COMPACT_ATOMS: atom_id res chain seq x y z
N MET A 1 60.60 0.35 59.71
CA MET A 1 61.49 -0.80 60.00
C MET A 1 61.81 -1.46 58.66
N SER A 2 63.04 -1.30 58.35
CA SER A 2 64.11 -2.22 57.88
C SER A 2 63.88 -2.80 56.46
N ASN A 3 64.56 -2.31 55.47
CA ASN A 3 66.00 -2.35 55.09
C ASN A 3 66.38 -3.67 54.40
N LYS A 4 66.89 -3.57 53.16
CA LYS A 4 68.18 -4.03 52.58
C LYS A 4 67.95 -4.41 51.10
N ARG A 5 68.48 -3.59 50.17
CA ARG A 5 69.84 -3.64 49.51
C ARG A 5 70.10 -4.86 48.63
N SER A 6 70.38 -4.44 47.41
CA SER A 6 71.09 -4.99 46.25
C SER A 6 72.15 -6.08 46.52
N PRO A 7 72.72 -6.70 45.47
CA PRO A 7 73.57 -6.02 44.46
C PRO A 7 73.52 -6.58 43.01
N LYS A 8 74.13 -5.77 42.19
CA LYS A 8 74.56 -5.92 40.77
C LYS A 8 75.35 -7.24 40.48
N PHE A 9 75.15 -7.76 39.29
CA PHE A 9 76.25 -8.42 38.61
C PHE A 9 76.20 -7.99 37.15
N GLN A 10 77.38 -7.52 36.71
CA GLN A 10 77.69 -6.97 35.41
C GLN A 10 78.71 -7.95 34.84
N GLU A 11 78.41 -8.53 33.65
CA GLU A 11 79.49 -9.19 32.90
C GLU A 11 79.23 -9.07 31.39
N SER A 12 80.18 -8.62 30.80
CA SER A 12 80.73 -8.22 29.52
C SER A 12 80.41 -9.13 28.34
N LEU A 13 80.35 -8.45 27.22
CA LEU A 13 80.36 -8.78 25.81
C LEU A 13 81.38 -9.88 25.36
N PRO A 14 81.13 -10.48 24.17
CA PRO A 14 81.90 -9.96 23.05
C PRO A 14 81.06 -9.75 21.74
N ALA A 15 81.60 -8.79 21.00
CA ALA A 15 81.19 -8.45 19.64
C ALA A 15 81.76 -9.47 18.59
N SER A 16 81.05 -9.65 17.48
CA SER A 16 81.53 -9.77 16.10
C SER A 16 80.58 -10.50 15.18
N PRO A 17 80.69 -10.40 13.87
CA PRO A 17 80.74 -9.24 12.98
C PRO A 17 79.63 -9.22 11.91
N ALA A 18 79.55 -8.15 11.24
CA ALA A 18 78.76 -7.79 10.06
C ALA A 18 78.48 -8.90 9.04
N ALA A 19 77.20 -8.97 8.67
CA ALA A 19 76.79 -9.38 7.33
C ALA A 19 75.75 -8.41 6.83
N ALA A 20 76.20 -7.48 5.99
CA ALA A 20 75.32 -6.62 5.21
C ALA A 20 74.42 -7.47 4.31
N ARG A 21 73.12 -7.54 4.60
CA ARG A 21 72.14 -7.99 3.64
C ARG A 21 71.39 -6.77 3.11
N SER A 22 71.74 -6.49 1.85
CA SER A 22 71.04 -5.53 0.99
C SER A 22 69.53 -5.70 1.06
N LEU A 23 68.83 -4.69 1.56
CA LEU A 23 67.40 -4.57 1.44
C LEU A 23 67.07 -4.24 -0.03
N GLN A 24 66.88 -5.25 -0.84
CA GLN A 24 66.16 -5.14 -2.10
C GLN A 24 64.71 -4.88 -1.78
N THR A 25 64.33 -3.62 -1.76
CA THR A 25 62.94 -3.16 -1.81
C THR A 25 62.34 -3.63 -3.14
N ARG A 26 61.69 -4.76 -3.07
CA ARG A 26 60.88 -5.27 -4.18
C ARG A 26 59.73 -4.30 -4.41
N ARG A 27 59.91 -3.40 -5.36
CA ARG A 27 58.88 -2.49 -5.87
C ARG A 27 57.71 -3.34 -6.43
N ARG A 28 56.79 -3.74 -5.55
CA ARG A 28 55.58 -4.48 -5.93
C ARG A 28 54.75 -3.52 -6.77
N SER A 29 54.60 -3.86 -8.04
CA SER A 29 53.86 -3.06 -9.02
C SER A 29 52.44 -2.75 -8.52
N ASN A 30 52.15 -1.49 -8.40
CA ASN A 30 50.83 -0.96 -7.99
C ASN A 30 49.68 -1.28 -8.96
N ARG A 31 49.95 -2.03 -10.05
CA ARG A 31 48.93 -2.37 -11.05
C ARG A 31 47.80 -3.26 -10.52
N SER A 32 48.11 -4.17 -9.57
CA SER A 32 47.08 -5.03 -9.00
C SER A 32 46.15 -4.31 -8.02
N GLN A 33 46.62 -3.29 -7.33
CA GLN A 33 45.81 -2.49 -6.42
C GLN A 33 44.81 -1.61 -7.18
N TRP A 34 45.19 -1.06 -8.31
CA TRP A 34 44.29 -0.26 -9.15
C TRP A 34 43.14 -1.14 -9.73
N ILE A 35 43.45 -2.36 -10.10
CA ILE A 35 42.40 -3.32 -10.58
C ILE A 35 41.42 -3.65 -9.46
N LEU A 36 41.88 -3.86 -8.23
CA LEU A 36 41.02 -4.11 -7.08
C LEU A 36 40.14 -2.90 -6.74
N TRP A 37 40.64 -1.67 -6.85
CA TRP A 37 39.86 -0.44 -6.65
C TRP A 37 38.81 -0.25 -7.76
N LEU A 38 39.13 -0.58 -9.01
CA LEU A 38 38.18 -0.50 -10.13
C LEU A 38 37.07 -1.55 -10.00
N VAL A 39 37.39 -2.77 -9.55
CA VAL A 39 36.41 -3.82 -9.29
C VAL A 39 35.51 -3.43 -8.09
N ALA A 40 36.09 -2.90 -7.02
CA ALA A 40 35.31 -2.43 -5.87
C ALA A 40 34.40 -1.27 -6.25
N ALA A 41 34.87 -0.31 -7.05
CA ALA A 41 34.06 0.79 -7.56
C ALA A 41 32.92 0.30 -8.48
N ALA A 42 33.18 -0.68 -9.35
CA ALA A 42 32.15 -1.28 -10.20
C ALA A 42 31.08 -2.03 -9.41
N ILE A 43 31.46 -2.70 -8.32
CA ILE A 43 30.50 -3.38 -7.42
C ILE A 43 29.64 -2.36 -6.66
N VAL A 44 30.23 -1.24 -6.20
CA VAL A 44 29.49 -0.18 -5.51
C VAL A 44 28.52 0.51 -6.48
N VAL A 45 28.95 0.84 -7.69
CA VAL A 45 28.10 1.46 -8.70
C VAL A 45 27.02 0.47 -9.18
N GLY A 46 27.38 -0.78 -9.44
CA GLY A 46 26.41 -1.83 -9.78
C GLY A 46 25.44 -2.12 -8.64
N GLY A 47 25.92 -2.17 -7.40
CA GLY A 47 25.07 -2.36 -6.22
C GLY A 47 24.11 -1.19 -5.98
N VAL A 48 24.54 0.05 -6.22
CA VAL A 48 23.68 1.23 -6.13
C VAL A 48 22.61 1.24 -7.23
N ILE A 49 22.95 0.81 -8.46
CA ILE A 49 21.97 0.73 -9.55
C ILE A 49 20.95 -0.39 -9.29
N ILE A 50 21.35 -1.54 -8.71
CA ILE A 50 20.43 -2.63 -8.38
C ILE A 50 19.57 -2.29 -7.16
N PHE A 51 20.06 -1.49 -6.21
CA PHE A 51 19.31 -1.08 -5.01
C PHE A 51 18.47 0.19 -5.21
N SER A 52 18.69 0.93 -6.31
CA SER A 52 17.84 2.08 -6.69
C SER A 52 16.58 1.68 -7.47
N GLY A 53 16.33 0.39 -7.64
CA GLY A 53 15.02 -0.13 -7.92
C GLY A 53 14.15 0.08 -6.68
N SER A 54 13.76 1.33 -6.40
CA SER A 54 12.64 1.65 -5.52
C SER A 54 11.46 0.89 -6.10
N GLY A 55 11.11 -0.24 -5.48
CA GLY A 55 9.87 -0.94 -5.75
C GLY A 55 8.72 -0.03 -5.38
N GLN A 56 8.44 0.95 -6.25
CA GLN A 56 7.17 1.64 -6.18
C GLN A 56 6.10 0.58 -6.34
N PRO A 57 5.15 0.49 -5.41
CA PRO A 57 4.03 -0.42 -5.58
C PRO A 57 3.42 -0.14 -6.95
N ALA A 58 3.09 -1.21 -7.67
CA ALA A 58 2.51 -1.09 -9.00
C ALA A 58 1.34 -0.11 -8.97
N ALA A 59 1.38 0.90 -9.83
CA ALA A 59 0.30 1.88 -9.91
C ALA A 59 -0.99 1.16 -10.33
N VAL A 60 -2.09 1.48 -9.66
CA VAL A 60 -3.41 0.94 -10.01
C VAL A 60 -3.87 1.60 -11.32
N PRO A 61 -4.27 0.81 -12.34
CA PRO A 61 -4.76 1.38 -13.58
C PRO A 61 -6.01 2.25 -13.37
N LEU A 62 -5.98 3.48 -13.85
CA LEU A 62 -7.10 4.43 -13.79
C LEU A 62 -7.73 4.64 -15.17
N SER A 63 -7.94 3.57 -15.94
CA SER A 63 -8.60 3.71 -17.24
C SER A 63 -10.02 4.26 -17.09
N ALA A 64 -10.43 5.14 -18.00
CA ALA A 64 -11.77 5.74 -17.97
C ALA A 64 -12.87 4.66 -18.02
N ASP A 65 -12.69 3.63 -18.84
CA ASP A 65 -13.62 2.51 -18.96
C ASP A 65 -13.79 1.78 -17.62
N ARG A 66 -12.69 1.59 -16.89
CA ARG A 66 -12.72 0.93 -15.57
C ARG A 66 -13.42 1.79 -14.52
N LEU A 67 -13.16 3.11 -14.51
CA LEU A 67 -13.80 4.03 -13.59
C LEU A 67 -15.30 4.24 -13.88
N SER A 68 -15.76 4.00 -15.11
CA SER A 68 -17.17 4.19 -15.48
C SER A 68 -18.10 3.12 -14.90
N VAL A 69 -17.56 1.95 -14.56
CA VAL A 69 -18.33 0.81 -14.04
C VAL A 69 -18.25 0.68 -12.50
N ASP A 70 -17.62 1.63 -11.84
CA ASP A 70 -17.47 1.64 -10.39
C ASP A 70 -18.41 2.69 -9.74
N PRO A 71 -19.02 2.38 -8.58
CA PRO A 71 -19.77 3.37 -7.81
C PRO A 71 -18.87 4.57 -7.47
N SER A 72 -19.33 5.78 -7.77
CA SER A 72 -18.50 6.97 -7.57
C SER A 72 -19.32 8.21 -7.21
N ILE A 73 -18.65 9.15 -6.53
CA ILE A 73 -19.18 10.47 -6.16
C ILE A 73 -18.18 11.53 -6.63
N GLY A 74 -18.68 12.63 -7.17
CA GLY A 74 -17.87 13.71 -7.72
C GLY A 74 -17.75 13.67 -9.23
N PRO A 75 -17.24 14.75 -9.86
CA PRO A 75 -17.18 14.87 -11.31
C PRO A 75 -16.25 13.81 -11.95
N ALA A 76 -16.66 13.27 -13.09
CA ALA A 76 -15.80 12.37 -13.87
C ALA A 76 -14.51 13.07 -14.35
N SER A 77 -14.54 14.40 -14.48
CA SER A 77 -13.41 15.25 -14.88
C SER A 77 -12.54 15.71 -13.72
N ALA A 78 -12.81 15.26 -12.49
CA ALA A 78 -12.02 15.66 -11.32
C ALA A 78 -10.53 15.30 -11.51
N PRO A 79 -9.59 16.21 -11.20
CA PRO A 79 -8.15 15.98 -11.37
C PRO A 79 -7.60 14.91 -10.42
N VAL A 80 -8.30 14.61 -9.33
CA VAL A 80 -7.89 13.58 -8.38
C VAL A 80 -8.94 12.47 -8.30
N THR A 81 -8.49 11.23 -8.48
CA THR A 81 -9.27 10.02 -8.22
C THR A 81 -8.84 9.42 -6.89
N LEU A 82 -9.78 9.31 -5.95
CA LEU A 82 -9.61 8.65 -4.66
C LEU A 82 -10.37 7.33 -4.66
N ILE A 83 -9.65 6.21 -4.68
CA ILE A 83 -10.27 4.87 -4.66
C ILE A 83 -10.21 4.31 -3.25
N GLU A 84 -11.34 3.83 -2.75
CA GLU A 84 -11.43 2.96 -1.58
C GLU A 84 -11.69 1.52 -2.01
N TYR A 85 -10.77 0.62 -1.68
CA TYR A 85 -11.03 -0.81 -1.71
C TYR A 85 -11.64 -1.20 -0.37
N GLY A 86 -12.90 -1.57 -0.38
CA GLY A 86 -13.67 -1.78 0.83
C GLY A 86 -14.45 -3.09 0.85
N ASP A 87 -14.97 -3.40 2.03
CA ASP A 87 -15.75 -4.60 2.31
C ASP A 87 -16.96 -4.21 3.16
N LEU A 88 -18.15 -4.57 2.72
CA LEU A 88 -19.40 -4.28 3.45
C LEU A 88 -19.50 -5.01 4.79
N GLY A 89 -18.72 -6.09 4.98
CA GLY A 89 -18.58 -6.81 6.25
C GLY A 89 -17.45 -6.27 7.16
N CYS A 90 -16.75 -5.20 6.76
CA CYS A 90 -15.60 -4.69 7.48
C CYS A 90 -15.96 -3.64 8.53
N THR A 91 -15.63 -3.90 9.80
CA THR A 91 -15.83 -2.94 10.90
C THR A 91 -15.07 -1.64 10.70
N THR A 92 -13.86 -1.68 10.13
CA THR A 92 -13.05 -0.48 9.90
C THR A 92 -13.63 0.35 8.76
N CYS A 93 -14.07 -0.27 7.65
CA CYS A 93 -14.76 0.42 6.55
C CYS A 93 -16.04 1.10 7.05
N ARG A 94 -16.86 0.38 7.85
CA ARG A 94 -18.03 0.95 8.51
C ARG A 94 -17.67 2.18 9.35
N ARG A 95 -16.61 2.11 10.15
CA ARG A 95 -16.19 3.22 11.01
C ARG A 95 -15.78 4.44 10.19
N TRP A 96 -15.01 4.25 9.12
CA TRP A 96 -14.65 5.31 8.19
C TRP A 96 -15.89 5.95 7.57
N HIS A 97 -16.81 5.13 7.08
CA HIS A 97 -18.05 5.58 6.47
C HIS A 97 -18.90 6.42 7.46
N LEU A 98 -19.17 5.89 8.65
CA LEU A 98 -20.01 6.57 9.66
C LEU A 98 -19.33 7.80 10.30
N SER A 99 -18.01 7.95 10.18
CA SER A 99 -17.30 9.16 10.64
C SER A 99 -17.54 10.38 9.74
N GLY A 100 -18.11 10.20 8.54
CA GLY A 100 -18.34 11.28 7.58
C GLY A 100 -17.07 11.82 6.91
N ILE A 101 -15.92 11.13 7.06
CA ILE A 101 -14.63 11.57 6.49
C ILE A 101 -14.71 11.70 4.97
N ARG A 102 -15.36 10.75 4.27
CA ARG A 102 -15.58 10.84 2.82
C ARG A 102 -16.24 12.18 2.44
N ASP A 103 -17.34 12.50 3.11
CA ASP A 103 -18.13 13.69 2.79
C ASP A 103 -17.37 14.98 3.15
N GLN A 104 -16.57 14.95 4.23
CA GLN A 104 -15.67 16.04 4.58
C GLN A 104 -14.61 16.27 3.52
N ILE A 105 -13.97 15.22 3.01
CA ILE A 105 -12.97 15.29 1.92
C ILE A 105 -13.63 15.85 0.66
N LEU A 106 -14.78 15.30 0.24
CA LEU A 106 -15.48 15.76 -0.96
C LEU A 106 -15.89 17.23 -0.85
N LYS A 107 -16.33 17.68 0.32
CA LYS A 107 -16.64 19.08 0.57
C LYS A 107 -15.41 19.99 0.59
N GLN A 108 -14.32 19.53 1.20
CA GLN A 108 -13.06 20.30 1.28
C GLN A 108 -12.42 20.51 -0.09
N PHE A 109 -12.53 19.52 -0.97
CA PHE A 109 -11.96 19.52 -2.31
C PHE A 109 -13.05 19.57 -3.39
N ASP A 110 -14.07 20.37 -3.18
CA ASP A 110 -15.27 20.44 -4.04
C ASP A 110 -14.92 20.50 -5.53
N GLY A 111 -15.51 19.58 -6.29
CA GLY A 111 -15.27 19.43 -7.73
C GLY A 111 -13.88 18.91 -8.13
N GLN A 112 -12.92 18.76 -7.20
CA GLN A 112 -11.54 18.38 -7.49
C GLN A 112 -11.23 16.89 -7.21
N VAL A 113 -12.13 16.20 -6.52
CA VAL A 113 -11.98 14.79 -6.15
C VAL A 113 -13.14 13.97 -6.70
N ARG A 114 -12.85 12.88 -7.39
CA ARG A 114 -13.79 11.80 -7.66
C ARG A 114 -13.49 10.66 -6.71
N TYR A 115 -14.38 10.39 -5.76
CA TYR A 115 -14.35 9.21 -4.92
C TYR A 115 -14.91 8.01 -5.68
N VAL A 116 -14.23 6.86 -5.59
CA VAL A 116 -14.59 5.60 -6.26
C VAL A 116 -14.54 4.47 -5.25
N TRP A 117 -15.57 3.64 -5.23
CA TRP A 117 -15.58 2.40 -4.47
C TRP A 117 -15.19 1.22 -5.35
N ARG A 118 -14.35 0.33 -4.82
CA ARG A 118 -14.05 -0.99 -5.39
C ARG A 118 -14.18 -2.07 -4.34
N ASP A 119 -14.67 -3.23 -4.77
CA ASP A 119 -14.95 -4.32 -3.85
C ASP A 119 -13.67 -5.09 -3.49
N PHE A 120 -13.42 -5.26 -2.19
CA PHE A 120 -12.37 -6.13 -1.67
C PHE A 120 -12.93 -6.99 -0.53
N PRO A 121 -13.80 -7.97 -0.84
CA PRO A 121 -14.59 -8.73 0.12
C PRO A 121 -13.77 -9.86 0.77
N ILE A 122 -13.01 -9.55 1.83
CA ILE A 122 -12.06 -10.46 2.48
C ILE A 122 -12.34 -10.73 3.95
N ILE A 123 -13.33 -10.05 4.56
CA ILE A 123 -13.49 -10.05 6.02
C ILE A 123 -14.36 -11.22 6.50
N THR A 124 -15.46 -11.50 5.81
CA THR A 124 -16.39 -12.59 6.20
C THR A 124 -16.69 -13.50 5.01
N PRO A 125 -17.15 -14.75 5.24
CA PRO A 125 -17.59 -15.63 4.16
C PRO A 125 -18.74 -15.04 3.33
N GLN A 126 -19.54 -14.13 3.91
CA GLN A 126 -20.66 -13.45 3.27
C GLN A 126 -20.25 -12.19 2.50
N SER A 127 -19.04 -11.67 2.74
CA SER A 127 -18.55 -10.45 2.09
C SER A 127 -18.63 -10.46 0.57
N PRO A 128 -18.28 -11.55 -0.15
CA PRO A 128 -18.43 -11.58 -1.60
C PRO A 128 -19.89 -11.37 -2.06
N LYS A 129 -20.84 -12.00 -1.38
CA LYS A 129 -22.26 -11.85 -1.70
C LYS A 129 -22.80 -10.46 -1.36
N ALA A 130 -22.32 -9.87 -0.26
CA ALA A 130 -22.64 -8.49 0.09
C ALA A 130 -22.08 -7.49 -0.95
N ALA A 131 -20.90 -7.74 -1.49
CA ALA A 131 -20.33 -6.93 -2.56
C ALA A 131 -21.17 -7.02 -3.84
N GLU A 132 -21.60 -8.25 -4.27
CA GLU A 132 -22.52 -8.41 -5.39
C GLU A 132 -23.83 -7.64 -5.17
N ALA A 133 -24.39 -7.68 -3.95
CA ALA A 133 -25.58 -6.92 -3.58
C ALA A 133 -25.38 -5.41 -3.73
N GLY A 134 -24.22 -4.90 -3.31
CA GLY A 134 -23.84 -3.50 -3.54
C GLY A 134 -23.84 -3.14 -5.01
N GLN A 135 -23.28 -4.00 -5.88
CA GLN A 135 -23.29 -3.79 -7.33
C GLN A 135 -24.71 -3.86 -7.93
N CYS A 136 -25.58 -4.74 -7.41
CA CYS A 136 -27.00 -4.76 -7.82
C CYS A 136 -27.71 -3.45 -7.43
N ALA A 137 -27.35 -2.84 -6.30
CA ALA A 137 -27.87 -1.53 -5.90
C ALA A 137 -27.29 -0.40 -6.79
N PHE A 138 -26.01 -0.51 -7.19
CA PHE A 138 -25.38 0.40 -8.14
C PHE A 138 -26.09 0.40 -9.49
N ASP A 139 -26.47 -0.74 -10.01
CA ASP A 139 -27.21 -0.90 -11.26
C ASP A 139 -28.58 -0.18 -11.24
N GLN A 140 -29.09 0.10 -10.06
CA GLN A 140 -30.29 0.91 -9.84
C GLN A 140 -30.00 2.34 -9.34
N GLY A 141 -28.72 2.78 -9.38
CA GLY A 141 -28.29 4.14 -9.02
C GLY A 141 -28.28 4.43 -7.53
N LYS A 142 -28.32 3.42 -6.64
CA LYS A 142 -28.45 3.62 -5.18
C LYS A 142 -27.39 2.87 -4.37
N PHE A 143 -26.16 2.76 -4.90
CA PHE A 143 -25.08 2.08 -4.18
C PHE A 143 -24.81 2.66 -2.80
N PHE A 144 -24.69 3.98 -2.70
CA PHE A 144 -24.25 4.61 -1.44
C PHE A 144 -25.37 4.61 -0.38
N GLU A 145 -26.63 4.75 -0.79
CA GLU A 145 -27.79 4.57 0.10
C GLU A 145 -27.88 3.14 0.61
N TYR A 146 -27.59 2.15 -0.25
CA TYR A 146 -27.54 0.74 0.12
C TYR A 146 -26.38 0.47 1.09
N GLN A 147 -25.19 0.98 0.81
CA GLN A 147 -24.03 0.90 1.70
C GLN A 147 -24.36 1.50 3.08
N ASP A 148 -25.04 2.65 3.12
CA ASP A 148 -25.50 3.28 4.35
C ASP A 148 -26.40 2.33 5.15
N ALA A 149 -27.39 1.68 4.52
CA ALA A 149 -28.30 0.75 5.18
C ALA A 149 -27.54 -0.45 5.77
N VAL A 150 -26.64 -1.06 4.99
CA VAL A 150 -25.80 -2.19 5.45
C VAL A 150 -24.92 -1.79 6.63
N TYR A 151 -24.31 -0.61 6.61
CA TYR A 151 -23.44 -0.17 7.69
C TYR A 151 -24.19 0.29 8.94
N ARG A 152 -25.43 0.75 8.83
CA ARG A 152 -26.26 1.07 10.01
C ARG A 152 -26.66 -0.18 10.78
N ASP A 153 -27.08 -1.24 10.08
CA ASP A 153 -27.48 -2.51 10.68
C ASP A 153 -26.40 -3.59 10.51
N PHE A 154 -25.20 -3.23 10.90
CA PHE A 154 -23.97 -3.96 10.64
C PHE A 154 -23.98 -5.40 11.18
N GLY A 155 -23.39 -6.30 10.39
CA GLY A 155 -23.24 -7.72 10.73
C GLY A 155 -24.35 -8.61 10.19
N LYS A 156 -25.36 -8.03 9.58
CA LYS A 156 -26.45 -8.74 8.89
C LYS A 156 -26.11 -8.83 7.39
N LEU A 157 -25.63 -9.99 6.96
CA LEU A 157 -25.18 -10.20 5.57
C LEU A 157 -25.73 -11.51 4.97
N SER A 158 -26.81 -12.07 5.55
CA SER A 158 -27.52 -13.16 4.89
C SER A 158 -28.22 -12.66 3.62
N ASN A 159 -28.57 -13.55 2.69
CA ASN A 159 -29.29 -13.14 1.48
C ASN A 159 -30.59 -12.39 1.80
N ASP A 160 -31.31 -12.84 2.83
CA ASP A 160 -32.54 -12.17 3.25
C ASP A 160 -32.27 -10.77 3.81
N ASP A 161 -31.21 -10.60 4.61
CA ASP A 161 -30.80 -9.29 5.11
C ASP A 161 -30.44 -8.34 3.95
N LEU A 162 -29.67 -8.83 2.97
CA LEU A 162 -29.27 -8.06 1.80
C LEU A 162 -30.48 -7.59 0.97
N LYS A 163 -31.50 -8.46 0.79
CA LYS A 163 -32.76 -8.12 0.11
C LYS A 163 -33.60 -7.13 0.93
N ASN A 164 -33.60 -7.27 2.27
CA ASN A 164 -34.27 -6.35 3.15
C ASN A 164 -33.67 -4.93 3.09
N PHE A 165 -32.33 -4.81 3.01
CA PHE A 165 -31.67 -3.51 2.81
C PHE A 165 -32.07 -2.86 1.48
N ALA A 166 -32.16 -3.65 0.41
CA ALA A 166 -32.62 -3.16 -0.89
C ALA A 166 -34.04 -2.56 -0.81
N ALA A 167 -34.95 -3.27 -0.14
CA ALA A 167 -36.33 -2.77 0.10
C ALA A 167 -36.34 -1.49 0.95
N GLN A 168 -35.51 -1.40 2.00
CA GLN A 168 -35.42 -0.23 2.88
C GLN A 168 -35.00 1.05 2.12
N VAL A 169 -34.11 0.92 1.13
CA VAL A 169 -33.66 2.06 0.33
C VAL A 169 -34.51 2.28 -0.93
N GLY A 170 -35.62 1.53 -1.07
CA GLY A 170 -36.58 1.70 -2.16
C GLY A 170 -36.04 1.29 -3.52
N LEU A 171 -35.25 0.21 -3.59
CA LEU A 171 -34.88 -0.44 -4.84
C LEU A 171 -36.05 -1.27 -5.37
N ASP A 172 -36.10 -1.51 -6.68
CA ASP A 172 -36.99 -2.51 -7.27
C ASP A 172 -36.56 -3.88 -6.77
N ALA A 173 -37.38 -4.48 -5.90
CA ALA A 173 -37.07 -5.74 -5.23
C ALA A 173 -36.94 -6.90 -6.22
N ALA A 174 -37.82 -7.00 -7.24
CA ALA A 174 -37.76 -8.09 -8.21
C ALA A 174 -36.47 -8.05 -9.05
N ARG A 175 -36.08 -6.84 -9.49
CA ARG A 175 -34.84 -6.62 -10.24
C ARG A 175 -33.61 -6.87 -9.37
N PHE A 176 -33.63 -6.43 -8.10
CA PHE A 176 -32.55 -6.67 -7.16
C PHE A 176 -32.38 -8.16 -6.85
N ASP A 177 -33.47 -8.84 -6.54
CA ASP A 177 -33.46 -10.29 -6.25
C ASP A 177 -32.93 -11.10 -7.42
N GLN A 178 -33.42 -10.82 -8.64
CA GLN A 178 -32.93 -11.47 -9.85
C GLN A 178 -31.40 -11.23 -10.04
N CYS A 179 -30.93 -10.01 -9.86
CA CYS A 179 -29.52 -9.67 -9.96
C CYS A 179 -28.68 -10.43 -8.94
N LEU A 180 -29.09 -10.41 -7.66
CA LEU A 180 -28.35 -11.04 -6.57
C LEU A 180 -28.36 -12.58 -6.68
N ASP A 181 -29.52 -13.18 -6.96
CA ASP A 181 -29.67 -14.63 -7.01
C ASP A 181 -28.96 -15.23 -8.23
N SER A 182 -28.91 -14.53 -9.35
CA SER A 182 -28.16 -14.95 -10.55
C SER A 182 -26.64 -14.79 -10.44
N GLY A 183 -26.15 -14.05 -9.44
CA GLY A 183 -24.71 -13.73 -9.34
C GLY A 183 -24.22 -12.82 -10.47
N GLN A 184 -25.06 -11.94 -10.98
CA GLN A 184 -24.78 -11.06 -12.13
C GLN A 184 -23.46 -10.32 -12.01
N TYR A 185 -23.06 -9.91 -10.81
CA TYR A 185 -21.85 -9.15 -10.56
C TYR A 185 -20.70 -9.95 -9.94
N ALA A 186 -20.81 -11.28 -9.84
CA ALA A 186 -19.75 -12.13 -9.28
C ALA A 186 -18.40 -11.93 -10.00
N ALA A 187 -18.40 -11.85 -11.34
CA ALA A 187 -17.19 -11.63 -12.14
C ALA A 187 -16.57 -10.24 -11.91
N LYS A 188 -17.41 -9.20 -11.73
CA LYS A 188 -16.94 -7.84 -11.42
C LYS A 188 -16.30 -7.78 -10.03
N VAL A 189 -16.96 -8.36 -9.03
CA VAL A 189 -16.45 -8.46 -7.65
C VAL A 189 -15.14 -9.23 -7.62
N GLN A 190 -15.04 -10.35 -8.35
CA GLN A 190 -13.80 -11.13 -8.47
C GLN A 190 -12.69 -10.32 -9.12
N HIS A 191 -12.99 -9.55 -10.16
CA HIS A 191 -12.01 -8.68 -10.82
C HIS A 191 -11.46 -7.61 -9.87
N ASP A 192 -12.31 -6.96 -9.07
CA ASP A 192 -11.90 -5.96 -8.07
C ASP A 192 -11.03 -6.59 -6.99
N TRP A 193 -11.42 -7.78 -6.54
CA TRP A 193 -10.65 -8.54 -5.56
C TRP A 193 -9.26 -8.91 -6.07
N ASP A 194 -9.16 -9.38 -7.32
CA ASP A 194 -7.87 -9.70 -7.96
C ASP A 194 -6.99 -8.46 -8.15
N GLU A 195 -7.59 -7.30 -8.43
CA GLU A 195 -6.89 -6.03 -8.50
C GLU A 195 -6.37 -5.61 -7.12
N ALA A 196 -7.23 -5.65 -6.10
CA ALA A 196 -6.87 -5.31 -4.72
C ALA A 196 -5.73 -6.19 -4.17
N LYS A 197 -5.69 -7.45 -4.53
CA LYS A 197 -4.61 -8.38 -4.12
C LYS A 197 -3.23 -8.01 -4.65
N ARG A 198 -3.13 -7.16 -5.66
CA ARG A 198 -1.85 -6.63 -6.14
C ARG A 198 -1.36 -5.45 -5.31
N LEU A 199 -2.20 -4.91 -4.43
CA LEU A 199 -1.80 -3.87 -3.49
C LEU A 199 -0.83 -4.43 -2.42
N PRO A 200 0.07 -3.60 -1.87
CA PRO A 200 1.06 -4.04 -0.88
C PRO A 200 0.45 -4.54 0.44
N VAL A 201 -0.80 -4.17 0.72
CA VAL A 201 -1.51 -4.52 1.97
C VAL A 201 -2.82 -5.23 1.65
N GLN A 202 -3.03 -6.34 2.35
CA GLN A 202 -4.23 -7.18 2.23
C GLN A 202 -5.20 -6.88 3.38
N ALA A 203 -5.71 -5.64 3.42
CA ALA A 203 -6.64 -5.16 4.45
C ALA A 203 -7.63 -4.15 3.88
N THR A 204 -8.76 -3.97 4.54
CA THR A 204 -9.77 -2.95 4.21
C THR A 204 -10.00 -1.98 5.38
N PRO A 205 -10.25 -0.70 5.09
CA PRO A 205 -10.19 -0.08 3.77
C PRO A 205 -8.74 0.10 3.30
N ALA A 206 -8.50 -0.08 1.99
CA ALA A 206 -7.25 0.29 1.35
C ALA A 206 -7.49 1.47 0.40
N TRP A 207 -6.56 2.43 0.38
CA TRP A 207 -6.75 3.71 -0.29
C TRP A 207 -5.73 3.94 -1.38
N VAL A 208 -6.21 4.47 -2.52
CA VAL A 208 -5.38 4.81 -3.67
C VAL A 208 -5.74 6.22 -4.13
N VAL A 209 -4.72 7.08 -4.29
CA VAL A 209 -4.85 8.45 -4.81
C VAL A 209 -4.12 8.54 -6.15
N ASN A 210 -4.83 8.84 -7.24
CA ASN A 210 -4.27 8.91 -8.59
C ASN A 210 -3.36 7.71 -8.95
N GLY A 211 -3.82 6.48 -8.61
CA GLY A 211 -3.08 5.25 -8.89
C GLY A 211 -1.98 4.91 -7.85
N GLN A 212 -1.69 5.80 -6.90
CA GLN A 212 -0.68 5.55 -5.87
C GLN A 212 -1.33 5.04 -4.58
N TYR A 213 -0.86 3.89 -4.10
CA TYR A 213 -1.32 3.32 -2.83
C TYR A 213 -0.88 4.18 -1.65
N LEU A 214 -1.82 4.45 -0.73
CA LEU A 214 -1.55 5.22 0.48
C LEU A 214 -1.39 4.31 1.71
N TYR A 215 -0.18 4.23 2.19
CA TYR A 215 0.17 3.39 3.34
C TYR A 215 -0.37 3.95 4.66
N ASN A 216 -1.00 3.09 5.48
CA ASN A 216 -1.55 3.49 6.78
C ASN A 216 -2.39 4.76 6.69
N ALA A 217 -3.37 4.75 5.81
CA ALA A 217 -4.23 5.90 5.57
C ALA A 217 -4.89 6.39 6.87
N SER A 218 -4.84 7.70 7.06
CA SER A 218 -5.62 8.45 8.04
C SER A 218 -6.29 9.62 7.33
N PRO A 219 -7.29 10.29 7.90
CA PRO A 219 -7.92 11.44 7.28
C PRO A 219 -6.92 12.53 6.86
N ASP A 220 -5.95 12.82 7.73
CA ASP A 220 -4.90 13.81 7.46
C ASP A 220 -3.99 13.38 6.31
N LYS A 221 -3.58 12.10 6.28
CA LYS A 221 -2.77 11.56 5.19
C LYS A 221 -3.51 11.57 3.85
N LEU A 222 -4.81 11.27 3.84
CA LEU A 222 -5.62 11.39 2.63
C LEU A 222 -5.67 12.84 2.16
N THR A 223 -5.90 13.79 3.06
CA THR A 223 -5.90 15.23 2.75
C THR A 223 -4.57 15.67 2.13
N VAL A 224 -3.44 15.29 2.76
CA VAL A 224 -2.10 15.62 2.25
C VAL A 224 -1.84 14.98 0.88
N ALA A 225 -2.20 13.70 0.69
CA ALA A 225 -2.01 13.03 -0.58
C ALA A 225 -2.84 13.66 -1.71
N ILE A 226 -4.08 14.09 -1.41
CA ILE A 226 -4.94 14.81 -2.36
C ILE A 226 -4.32 16.19 -2.70
N GLN A 227 -3.83 16.94 -1.70
CA GLN A 227 -3.17 18.23 -1.94
C GLN A 227 -1.93 18.07 -2.83
N GLN A 228 -1.09 17.07 -2.55
CA GLN A 228 0.07 16.76 -3.38
C GLN A 228 -0.32 16.40 -4.81
N ALA A 229 -1.38 15.62 -4.99
CA ALA A 229 -1.91 15.27 -6.32
C ALA A 229 -2.46 16.49 -7.07
N LEU A 230 -2.88 17.54 -6.35
CA LEU A 230 -3.31 18.84 -6.90
C LEU A 230 -2.16 19.83 -7.11
N GLY A 231 -0.90 19.46 -6.79
CA GLY A 231 0.27 20.33 -6.91
C GLY A 231 0.36 21.40 -5.80
N ARG A 232 -0.16 21.14 -4.62
CA ARG A 232 -0.21 22.05 -3.46
C ARG A 232 0.61 21.56 -2.29
#